data_1769b0aeb76b87d5763dd0ce4196a01f
#
_entry.id   1769b0aeb76b87d5763dd0ce4196a01f
#
_cell.length_a   1.000
_cell.length_b   1.000
_cell.length_c   1.000
_cell.angle_alpha   90.00
_cell.angle_beta   90.00
_cell.angle_gamma   90.00
#
_symmetry.space_group_name_H-M   'P 1'
#
loop_
_entity.id
_entity.type
_entity.pdbx_description
1 polymer ?
#
loop_
_entity_poly.entity_id
_entity_poly.type
_entity_poly.pdbx_seq_one_letter_code
_entity_poly.pdbx_strand_id
1 'polypeptide(L)'
;STRKESSAASDVYKRQTITKNLKNYQPDYKTIIPEIRIGYGRKRKAMKDIILCLDQSGSMGTSVIYSGIFGSVLASIPAVSTRMVVFDTAVVDLTDDLQDPVDLLFGVQLGGGTDIARALTYCQGVITRPQDTVMVLVTDLYEGGDSREMRKKFVSLVNSGVQLIVLPALNDDGAPSYDKGHAEFLASIGVPTFACTPDKFPDLMAAALSKQDIGMWVSQNVKSE
;
A
#
# COMPACT_ATOMS: atom_id res chain seq x y z
N SER A 1 -13.12 25.47 -8.45
CA SER A 1 -13.40 25.09 -9.86
C SER A 1 -14.09 23.72 -9.96
N THR A 2 -13.70 22.70 -9.20
CA THR A 2 -14.21 21.32 -9.28
C THR A 2 -15.71 21.12 -8.98
N ARG A 3 -16.33 21.99 -8.17
CA ARG A 3 -17.79 21.88 -7.83
C ARG A 3 -18.71 22.33 -8.98
N LYS A 4 -18.28 23.30 -9.80
CA LYS A 4 -19.03 23.77 -10.97
C LYS A 4 -18.99 22.77 -12.15
N GLU A 5 -17.85 22.11 -12.37
CA GLU A 5 -17.68 21.12 -13.43
C GLU A 5 -18.50 19.84 -13.17
N SER A 6 -18.62 19.41 -11.89
CA SER A 6 -19.45 18.25 -11.54
C SER A 6 -20.95 18.53 -11.70
N SER A 7 -21.39 19.78 -11.54
CA SER A 7 -22.78 20.21 -11.75
C SER A 7 -23.13 20.21 -13.24
N ALA A 8 -22.27 20.77 -14.10
CA ALA A 8 -22.50 20.81 -15.55
C ALA A 8 -22.57 19.42 -16.18
N ALA A 9 -21.69 18.51 -15.77
CA ALA A 9 -21.72 17.10 -16.22
C ALA A 9 -23.03 16.42 -15.80
N SER A 10 -23.48 16.61 -14.55
CA SER A 10 -24.75 16.07 -14.05
C SER A 10 -25.94 16.54 -14.88
N ASP A 11 -25.96 17.81 -15.29
CA ASP A 11 -27.06 18.38 -16.07
C ASP A 11 -27.10 17.85 -17.51
N VAL A 12 -25.94 17.60 -18.13
CA VAL A 12 -25.85 16.96 -19.44
C VAL A 12 -26.45 15.54 -19.42
N TYR A 13 -26.11 14.74 -18.40
CA TYR A 13 -26.65 13.38 -18.28
C TYR A 13 -28.15 13.35 -17.96
N LYS A 14 -28.63 14.30 -17.16
CA LYS A 14 -30.10 14.46 -16.94
C LYS A 14 -30.81 14.74 -18.23
N ARG A 15 -30.34 15.70 -19.05
CA ARG A 15 -30.89 16.02 -20.36
C ARG A 15 -30.87 14.81 -21.29
N GLN A 16 -29.75 14.08 -21.39
CA GLN A 16 -29.69 12.89 -22.22
C GLN A 16 -30.68 11.81 -21.78
N THR A 17 -30.81 11.58 -20.45
CA THR A 17 -31.79 10.64 -19.92
C THR A 17 -33.22 11.07 -20.29
N ILE A 18 -33.55 12.33 -20.13
CA ILE A 18 -34.86 12.87 -20.51
C ILE A 18 -35.13 12.68 -22.00
N THR A 19 -34.19 13.12 -22.87
CA THR A 19 -34.32 13.04 -24.32
C THR A 19 -34.53 11.61 -24.82
N LYS A 20 -33.81 10.64 -24.29
CA LYS A 20 -33.92 9.23 -24.69
C LYS A 20 -35.18 8.53 -24.19
N ASN A 21 -35.83 9.09 -23.17
CA ASN A 21 -37.06 8.54 -22.57
C ASN A 21 -38.29 9.39 -22.80
N LEU A 22 -38.25 10.37 -23.73
CA LEU A 22 -39.39 11.23 -24.01
C LEU A 22 -40.66 10.46 -24.43
N LYS A 23 -40.48 9.31 -25.09
CA LYS A 23 -41.62 8.41 -25.46
C LYS A 23 -42.39 7.89 -24.24
N ASN A 24 -41.77 7.89 -23.06
CA ASN A 24 -42.35 7.39 -21.81
C ASN A 24 -42.89 8.55 -20.93
N TYR A 25 -43.21 9.71 -21.55
CA TYR A 25 -43.81 10.82 -20.82
C TYR A 25 -45.24 10.49 -20.40
N GLN A 26 -45.55 10.70 -19.14
CA GLN A 26 -46.85 10.48 -18.52
C GLN A 26 -47.53 11.85 -18.29
N PRO A 27 -48.47 12.24 -19.13
CA PRO A 27 -49.10 13.59 -19.06
C PRO A 27 -49.80 13.84 -17.71
N ASP A 28 -50.48 12.82 -17.17
CA ASP A 28 -51.26 12.93 -15.94
C ASP A 28 -50.36 13.23 -14.71
N TYR A 29 -49.15 12.73 -14.72
CA TYR A 29 -48.20 12.92 -13.63
C TYR A 29 -47.12 13.95 -13.97
N LYS A 30 -47.15 14.53 -15.17
CA LYS A 30 -46.13 15.48 -15.69
C LYS A 30 -44.69 15.00 -15.46
N THR A 31 -44.47 13.70 -15.64
CA THR A 31 -43.17 13.06 -15.38
C THR A 31 -42.78 12.11 -16.52
N ILE A 32 -41.48 11.73 -16.56
CA ILE A 32 -40.97 10.72 -17.48
C ILE A 32 -40.51 9.54 -16.65
N ILE A 33 -41.01 8.34 -16.95
CA ILE A 33 -40.52 7.09 -16.34
C ILE A 33 -39.39 6.54 -17.21
N PRO A 34 -38.11 6.65 -16.78
CA PRO A 34 -37.00 6.24 -17.61
C PRO A 34 -36.84 4.72 -17.62
N GLU A 35 -36.97 4.10 -18.81
CA GLU A 35 -36.54 2.72 -19.02
C GLU A 35 -34.99 2.61 -19.05
N ILE A 36 -34.34 3.61 -19.64
CA ILE A 36 -32.88 3.67 -19.74
C ILE A 36 -32.43 4.89 -18.94
N ARG A 37 -31.68 4.64 -17.86
CA ARG A 37 -31.04 5.68 -17.08
C ARG A 37 -29.59 5.83 -17.53
N ILE A 38 -29.24 6.99 -18.07
CA ILE A 38 -27.86 7.34 -18.36
C ILE A 38 -27.35 8.05 -17.12
N GLY A 39 -26.48 7.40 -16.41
CA GLY A 39 -25.84 7.93 -15.21
C GLY A 39 -24.32 7.92 -15.35
N TYR A 40 -23.69 8.96 -14.86
CA TYR A 40 -22.26 8.92 -14.62
C TYR A 40 -22.04 8.21 -13.27
N GLY A 41 -21.78 6.93 -13.32
CA GLY A 41 -21.23 6.24 -12.17
C GLY A 41 -19.79 6.72 -12.00
N ARG A 42 -19.47 7.51 -10.96
CA ARG A 42 -18.11 7.48 -10.46
C ARG A 42 -17.80 6.00 -10.22
N LYS A 43 -16.96 5.39 -11.05
CA LYS A 43 -16.26 4.19 -10.60
C LYS A 43 -15.64 4.60 -9.26
N ARG A 44 -16.18 4.11 -8.15
CA ARG A 44 -15.42 4.14 -6.91
C ARG A 44 -14.08 3.52 -7.30
N LYS A 45 -13.01 4.31 -7.30
CA LYS A 45 -11.67 3.76 -7.38
C LYS A 45 -11.69 2.64 -6.35
N ALA A 46 -11.50 1.40 -6.78
CA ALA A 46 -11.50 0.29 -5.86
C ALA A 46 -10.51 0.68 -4.76
N MET A 47 -10.96 0.68 -3.52
CA MET A 47 -10.09 0.99 -2.39
C MET A 47 -8.95 -0.01 -2.46
N LYS A 48 -7.72 0.48 -2.51
CA LYS A 48 -6.55 -0.37 -2.46
C LYS A 48 -6.34 -0.82 -1.03
N ASP A 49 -5.88 -2.04 -0.88
CA ASP A 49 -5.40 -2.57 0.39
C ASP A 49 -3.91 -2.25 0.53
N ILE A 50 -3.50 -1.78 1.69
CA ILE A 50 -2.10 -1.57 2.03
C ILE A 50 -1.74 -2.53 3.15
N ILE A 51 -0.61 -3.20 3.02
CA ILE A 51 0.01 -3.96 4.10
C ILE A 51 1.35 -3.34 4.40
N LEU A 52 1.51 -2.79 5.59
CA LEU A 52 2.78 -2.35 6.12
C LEU A 52 3.34 -3.48 7.00
N CYS A 53 4.43 -4.09 6.57
CA CYS A 53 5.10 -5.17 7.27
C CYS A 53 6.47 -4.68 7.77
N LEU A 54 6.64 -4.65 9.07
CA LEU A 54 7.76 -4.00 9.75
C LEU A 54 8.59 -5.02 10.52
N ASP A 55 9.86 -5.06 10.21
CA ASP A 55 10.85 -5.83 10.95
C ASP A 55 11.19 -5.13 12.27
N GLN A 56 11.07 -5.85 13.37
CA GLN A 56 11.44 -5.42 14.71
C GLN A 56 12.51 -6.33 15.33
N SER A 57 13.29 -7.01 14.50
CA SER A 57 14.45 -7.78 14.96
C SER A 57 15.49 -6.88 15.65
N GLY A 58 16.39 -7.49 16.39
CA GLY A 58 17.37 -6.75 17.20
C GLY A 58 18.27 -5.80 16.40
N SER A 59 18.55 -6.11 15.13
CA SER A 59 19.31 -5.25 14.21
C SER A 59 18.56 -3.98 13.79
N MET A 60 17.22 -3.96 13.95
CA MET A 60 16.32 -2.86 13.56
C MET A 60 16.11 -1.81 14.68
N GLY A 61 16.78 -1.93 15.82
CA GLY A 61 16.49 -1.15 17.03
C GLY A 61 16.37 0.37 16.85
N THR A 62 17.18 0.97 15.97
CA THR A 62 17.10 2.41 15.63
C THR A 62 16.06 2.73 14.56
N SER A 63 15.70 1.74 13.75
CA SER A 63 14.73 1.91 12.64
C SER A 63 13.26 1.85 13.09
N VAL A 64 12.99 1.48 14.34
CA VAL A 64 11.62 1.42 14.92
C VAL A 64 10.93 2.78 14.85
N ILE A 65 11.67 3.88 15.06
CA ILE A 65 11.14 5.25 14.96
C ILE A 65 10.63 5.53 13.55
N TYR A 66 11.40 5.19 12.51
CA TYR A 66 10.98 5.36 11.11
C TYR A 66 9.75 4.51 10.79
N SER A 67 9.70 3.29 11.31
CA SER A 67 8.55 2.40 11.19
C SER A 67 7.27 3.00 11.79
N GLY A 68 7.39 3.67 12.95
CA GLY A 68 6.28 4.38 13.59
C GLY A 68 5.75 5.53 12.76
N ILE A 69 6.66 6.31 12.16
CA ILE A 69 6.26 7.42 11.28
C ILE A 69 5.56 6.89 10.02
N PHE A 70 6.06 5.82 9.41
CA PHE A 70 5.40 5.18 8.26
C PHE A 70 4.00 4.69 8.60
N GLY A 71 3.82 4.04 9.75
CA GLY A 71 2.52 3.61 10.26
C GLY A 71 1.56 4.78 10.44
N SER A 72 2.01 5.88 11.06
CA SER A 72 1.21 7.09 11.28
C SER A 72 0.78 7.75 9.98
N VAL A 73 1.67 7.82 8.99
CA VAL A 73 1.34 8.35 7.66
C VAL A 73 0.26 7.51 7.00
N LEU A 74 0.40 6.17 7.02
CA LEU A 74 -0.60 5.29 6.40
C LEU A 74 -1.95 5.32 7.12
N ALA A 75 -1.96 5.38 8.45
CA ALA A 75 -3.20 5.52 9.23
C ALA A 75 -3.96 6.82 8.90
N SER A 76 -3.25 7.85 8.45
CA SER A 76 -3.84 9.14 8.06
C SER A 76 -4.48 9.16 6.67
N ILE A 77 -4.34 8.10 5.86
CA ILE A 77 -4.89 8.03 4.50
C ILE A 77 -6.33 7.45 4.51
N PRO A 78 -7.38 8.27 4.39
CA PRO A 78 -8.76 7.83 4.67
C PRO A 78 -9.41 6.97 3.56
N ALA A 79 -8.70 6.71 2.47
CA ALA A 79 -9.24 6.05 1.27
C ALA A 79 -8.75 4.63 1.05
N VAL A 80 -8.04 4.05 2.02
CA VAL A 80 -7.39 2.73 1.91
C VAL A 80 -7.67 1.87 3.13
N SER A 81 -7.75 0.57 2.93
CA SER A 81 -7.71 -0.41 4.01
C SER A 81 -6.26 -0.68 4.34
N THR A 82 -5.82 -0.27 5.52
CA THR A 82 -4.43 -0.47 5.97
C THR A 82 -4.36 -1.59 6.99
N ARG A 83 -3.43 -2.52 6.78
CA ARG A 83 -2.99 -3.52 7.75
C ARG A 83 -1.58 -3.19 8.21
N MET A 84 -1.34 -3.38 9.48
CA MET A 84 -0.03 -3.22 10.08
C MET A 84 0.40 -4.52 10.75
N VAL A 85 1.49 -5.05 10.27
CA VAL A 85 2.08 -6.31 10.75
C VAL A 85 3.50 -6.02 11.20
N VAL A 86 3.84 -6.42 12.38
CA VAL A 86 5.23 -6.37 12.88
C VAL A 86 5.75 -7.78 13.09
N PHE A 87 7.04 -7.97 12.92
CA PHE A 87 7.63 -9.29 13.07
C PHE A 87 9.09 -9.25 13.56
N ASP A 88 9.48 -10.35 14.18
CA ASP A 88 10.85 -10.80 14.42
C ASP A 88 10.92 -12.30 14.08
N THR A 89 11.06 -13.20 15.05
CA THR A 89 10.80 -14.64 14.92
C THR A 89 9.31 -14.99 15.09
N ALA A 90 8.52 -14.08 15.61
CA ALA A 90 7.07 -14.13 15.69
C ALA A 90 6.43 -13.07 14.78
N VAL A 91 5.13 -13.21 14.52
CA VAL A 91 4.36 -12.23 13.74
C VAL A 91 3.22 -11.73 14.59
N VAL A 92 3.06 -10.42 14.66
CA VAL A 92 1.97 -9.74 15.39
C VAL A 92 1.22 -8.83 14.43
N ASP A 93 -0.08 -9.02 14.30
CA ASP A 93 -0.97 -8.14 13.53
C ASP A 93 -1.52 -7.05 14.44
N LEU A 94 -1.20 -5.80 14.14
CA LEU A 94 -1.60 -4.61 14.89
C LEU A 94 -2.73 -3.84 14.20
N THR A 95 -3.40 -4.45 13.23
CA THR A 95 -4.39 -3.78 12.38
C THR A 95 -5.56 -3.20 13.18
N ASP A 96 -6.01 -3.90 14.21
CA ASP A 96 -7.18 -3.49 15.01
C ASP A 96 -6.85 -2.33 15.98
N ASP A 97 -5.57 -2.11 16.24
CA ASP A 97 -5.08 -1.12 17.21
C ASP A 97 -4.48 0.14 16.56
N LEU A 98 -4.66 0.32 15.24
CA LEU A 98 -4.06 1.39 14.42
C LEU A 98 -4.41 2.83 14.84
N GLN A 99 -5.15 3.04 15.93
CA GLN A 99 -5.52 4.39 16.41
C GLN A 99 -4.31 5.19 16.94
N ASP A 100 -3.30 4.50 17.46
CA ASP A 100 -2.02 5.10 17.84
C ASP A 100 -0.85 4.17 17.45
N PRO A 101 -0.42 4.22 16.17
CA PRO A 101 0.60 3.30 15.66
C PRO A 101 1.98 3.51 16.29
N VAL A 102 2.24 4.67 16.88
CA VAL A 102 3.52 4.96 17.53
C VAL A 102 3.60 4.26 18.88
N ASP A 103 2.60 4.43 19.73
CA ASP A 103 2.55 3.78 21.05
C ASP A 103 2.53 2.26 20.93
N LEU A 104 1.85 1.74 19.90
CA LEU A 104 1.82 0.31 19.59
C LEU A 104 3.20 -0.26 19.24
N LEU A 105 3.95 0.42 18.39
CA LEU A 105 5.29 -0.03 17.97
C LEU A 105 6.28 -0.04 19.13
N PHE A 106 6.17 0.93 20.04
CA PHE A 106 6.98 0.94 21.27
C PHE A 106 6.49 -0.05 22.34
N GLY A 107 5.19 -0.40 22.31
CA GLY A 107 4.60 -1.37 23.23
C GLY A 107 4.92 -2.83 22.88
N VAL A 108 5.16 -3.13 21.61
CA VAL A 108 5.53 -4.48 21.15
C VAL A 108 7.05 -4.53 21.02
N GLN A 109 7.73 -4.84 22.12
CA GLN A 109 9.17 -5.12 22.10
C GLN A 109 9.40 -6.55 21.61
N LEU A 110 9.55 -6.71 20.32
CA LEU A 110 10.19 -7.86 19.71
C LEU A 110 11.71 -7.58 19.79
N GLY A 111 12.54 -8.50 19.88
CA GLY A 111 14.00 -8.30 20.04
C GLY A 111 14.77 -9.58 19.73
N GLY A 112 14.08 -10.50 19.08
CA GLY A 112 14.61 -11.79 18.67
C GLY A 112 15.41 -11.73 17.36
N GLY A 113 15.58 -12.89 16.75
CA GLY A 113 16.08 -13.01 15.38
C GLY A 113 15.07 -12.55 14.35
N THR A 114 15.32 -12.81 13.08
CA THR A 114 14.48 -12.38 11.95
C THR A 114 13.96 -13.58 11.19
N ASP A 115 12.64 -13.66 10.95
CA ASP A 115 11.99 -14.68 10.08
C ASP A 115 11.09 -13.98 9.06
N ILE A 116 11.71 -13.45 8.01
CA ILE A 116 11.01 -12.75 6.94
C ILE A 116 10.08 -13.73 6.20
N ALA A 117 10.49 -14.99 6.01
CA ALA A 117 9.69 -16.00 5.33
C ALA A 117 8.35 -16.23 6.04
N ARG A 118 8.35 -16.23 7.36
CA ARG A 118 7.15 -16.36 8.18
C ARG A 118 6.24 -15.13 8.07
N ALA A 119 6.81 -13.94 8.14
CA ALA A 119 6.08 -12.68 7.96
C ALA A 119 5.41 -12.60 6.59
N LEU A 120 6.13 -12.94 5.52
CA LEU A 120 5.58 -12.99 4.16
C LEU A 120 4.47 -14.04 4.02
N THR A 121 4.61 -15.19 4.69
CA THR A 121 3.57 -16.23 4.70
C THR A 121 2.29 -15.73 5.36
N TYR A 122 2.41 -15.04 6.50
CA TYR A 122 1.28 -14.41 7.17
C TYR A 122 0.61 -13.37 6.27
N CYS A 123 1.38 -12.42 5.74
CA CYS A 123 0.87 -11.38 4.85
C CYS A 123 0.17 -11.98 3.62
N GLN A 124 0.72 -13.03 3.02
CA GLN A 124 0.09 -13.74 1.91
C GLN A 124 -1.27 -14.34 2.28
N GLY A 125 -1.41 -14.84 3.51
CA GLY A 125 -2.66 -15.41 4.01
C GLY A 125 -3.78 -14.40 4.21
N VAL A 126 -3.46 -13.13 4.48
CA VAL A 126 -4.44 -12.07 4.71
C VAL A 126 -4.77 -11.25 3.46
N ILE A 127 -4.03 -11.43 2.36
CA ILE A 127 -4.28 -10.77 1.08
C ILE A 127 -5.48 -11.42 0.38
N THR A 128 -6.54 -10.63 0.18
CA THR A 128 -7.76 -11.10 -0.52
C THR A 128 -7.84 -10.60 -1.97
N ARG A 129 -7.17 -9.48 -2.28
CA ARG A 129 -7.20 -8.83 -3.60
C ARG A 129 -5.78 -8.50 -4.06
N PRO A 130 -4.97 -9.47 -4.51
CA PRO A 130 -3.55 -9.26 -4.80
C PRO A 130 -3.27 -8.09 -5.75
N GLN A 131 -4.04 -7.96 -6.84
CA GLN A 131 -3.85 -6.90 -7.86
C GLN A 131 -4.21 -5.48 -7.37
N ASP A 132 -4.93 -5.39 -6.26
CA ASP A 132 -5.31 -4.13 -5.62
C ASP A 132 -4.57 -3.94 -4.28
N THR A 133 -3.59 -4.78 -3.98
CA THR A 133 -2.79 -4.72 -2.75
C THR A 133 -1.42 -4.12 -3.03
N VAL A 134 -1.05 -3.13 -2.21
CA VAL A 134 0.33 -2.62 -2.08
C VAL A 134 0.89 -3.16 -0.77
N MET A 135 1.99 -3.87 -0.83
CA MET A 135 2.71 -4.33 0.35
C MET A 135 4.04 -3.61 0.47
N VAL A 136 4.25 -2.94 1.59
CA VAL A 136 5.51 -2.29 1.94
C VAL A 136 6.18 -3.10 3.04
N LEU A 137 7.35 -3.62 2.77
CA LEU A 137 8.19 -4.34 3.73
C LEU A 137 9.35 -3.44 4.14
N VAL A 138 9.50 -3.20 5.42
CA VAL A 138 10.64 -2.47 6.01
C VAL A 138 11.50 -3.46 6.77
N THR A 139 12.73 -3.70 6.32
CA THR A 139 13.64 -4.72 6.88
C THR A 139 15.06 -4.48 6.41
N ASP A 140 16.04 -4.96 7.15
CA ASP A 140 17.45 -5.01 6.72
C ASP A 140 17.78 -6.24 5.84
N LEU A 141 16.78 -7.07 5.54
CA LEU A 141 16.90 -8.28 4.71
C LEU A 141 17.84 -9.36 5.28
N TYR A 142 18.30 -9.27 6.52
CA TYR A 142 19.07 -10.33 7.16
C TYR A 142 18.12 -11.43 7.65
N GLU A 143 17.91 -12.44 6.78
CA GLU A 143 17.06 -13.60 7.09
C GLU A 143 17.76 -14.54 8.07
N GLY A 144 17.17 -14.73 9.25
CA GLY A 144 17.66 -15.67 10.25
C GLY A 144 17.13 -17.10 10.08
N GLY A 145 16.12 -17.30 9.22
CA GLY A 145 15.50 -18.57 8.91
C GLY A 145 15.98 -19.18 7.58
N ASP A 146 15.03 -19.64 6.75
CA ASP A 146 15.32 -20.23 5.44
C ASP A 146 15.23 -19.21 4.30
N SER A 147 16.38 -18.73 3.85
CA SER A 147 16.48 -17.79 2.72
C SER A 147 15.86 -18.32 1.41
N ARG A 148 15.78 -19.64 1.21
CA ARG A 148 15.15 -20.22 0.02
C ARG A 148 13.63 -20.09 0.11
N GLU A 149 13.08 -20.36 1.28
CA GLU A 149 11.63 -20.17 1.50
C GLU A 149 11.26 -18.69 1.41
N MET A 150 12.04 -17.78 1.99
CA MET A 150 11.86 -16.34 1.85
C MET A 150 11.80 -15.92 0.37
N ARG A 151 12.77 -16.34 -0.44
CA ARG A 151 12.81 -16.05 -1.89
C ARG A 151 11.59 -16.59 -2.63
N LYS A 152 11.14 -17.81 -2.32
CA LYS A 152 9.93 -18.40 -2.90
C LYS A 152 8.69 -17.57 -2.56
N LYS A 153 8.59 -17.06 -1.32
CA LYS A 153 7.46 -16.21 -0.90
C LYS A 153 7.45 -14.89 -1.63
N PHE A 154 8.59 -14.25 -1.82
CA PHE A 154 8.70 -13.03 -2.63
C PHE A 154 8.21 -13.28 -4.07
N VAL A 155 8.70 -14.32 -4.73
CA VAL A 155 8.27 -14.68 -6.09
C VAL A 155 6.77 -14.96 -6.14
N SER A 156 6.23 -15.66 -5.16
CA SER A 156 4.80 -15.98 -5.08
C SER A 156 3.94 -14.71 -4.96
N LEU A 157 4.33 -13.76 -4.11
CA LEU A 157 3.64 -12.49 -3.94
C LEU A 157 3.65 -11.66 -5.23
N VAL A 158 4.80 -11.52 -5.87
CA VAL A 158 4.93 -10.81 -7.15
C VAL A 158 4.07 -11.46 -8.24
N ASN A 159 4.13 -12.78 -8.38
CA ASN A 159 3.35 -13.51 -9.38
C ASN A 159 1.84 -13.45 -9.13
N SER A 160 1.40 -13.25 -7.89
CA SER A 160 -0.02 -13.04 -7.58
C SER A 160 -0.54 -11.67 -8.01
N GLY A 161 0.36 -10.74 -8.34
CA GLY A 161 0.04 -9.38 -8.76
C GLY A 161 0.04 -8.35 -7.62
N VAL A 162 0.57 -8.71 -6.45
CA VAL A 162 0.82 -7.76 -5.36
C VAL A 162 1.90 -6.78 -5.78
N GLN A 163 1.64 -5.48 -5.59
CA GLN A 163 2.66 -4.46 -5.75
C GLN A 163 3.52 -4.43 -4.50
N LEU A 164 4.69 -5.07 -4.56
CA LEU A 164 5.62 -5.17 -3.45
C LEU A 164 6.69 -4.08 -3.54
N ILE A 165 6.97 -3.43 -2.42
CA ILE A 165 8.02 -2.41 -2.26
C ILE A 165 8.81 -2.80 -1.02
N VAL A 166 10.13 -2.82 -1.11
CA VAL A 166 11.02 -3.12 0.02
C VAL A 166 11.83 -1.87 0.36
N LEU A 167 11.75 -1.46 1.62
CA LEU A 167 12.47 -0.31 2.14
C LEU A 167 13.53 -0.81 3.13
N PRO A 168 14.81 -0.79 2.74
CA PRO A 168 15.89 -1.09 3.66
C PRO A 168 15.88 -0.16 4.86
N ALA A 169 16.15 -0.72 6.04
CA ALA A 169 16.28 0.02 7.27
C ALA A 169 17.42 1.04 7.17
N LEU A 170 17.18 2.23 7.70
CA LEU A 170 18.20 3.27 7.82
C LEU A 170 18.76 3.22 9.24
N ASN A 171 20.10 3.29 9.37
CA ASN A 171 20.76 3.49 10.66
C ASN A 171 20.61 4.95 11.14
N ASP A 172 21.11 5.26 12.34
CA ASP A 172 21.05 6.61 12.93
C ASP A 172 21.73 7.71 12.06
N ASP A 173 22.70 7.31 11.24
CA ASP A 173 23.39 8.20 10.31
C ASP A 173 22.64 8.37 8.98
N GLY A 174 21.47 7.72 8.84
CA GLY A 174 20.66 7.73 7.62
C GLY A 174 21.23 6.85 6.51
N ALA A 175 22.25 6.03 6.79
CA ALA A 175 22.83 5.12 5.82
C ALA A 175 22.10 3.76 5.85
N PRO A 176 21.78 3.17 4.68
CA PRO A 176 21.14 1.86 4.62
C PRO A 176 22.12 0.74 4.95
N SER A 177 21.74 -0.12 5.91
CA SER A 177 22.47 -1.37 6.20
C SER A 177 21.54 -2.54 5.91
N TYR A 178 21.87 -3.37 4.92
CA TYR A 178 21.01 -4.48 4.49
C TYR A 178 21.80 -5.56 3.76
N ASP A 179 21.22 -6.76 3.65
CA ASP A 179 21.78 -7.85 2.86
C ASP A 179 21.72 -7.54 1.36
N LYS A 180 22.88 -7.29 0.75
CA LYS A 180 23.00 -6.94 -0.68
C LYS A 180 22.60 -8.08 -1.60
N GLY A 181 22.87 -9.34 -1.22
CA GLY A 181 22.53 -10.50 -2.04
C GLY A 181 21.02 -10.72 -2.12
N HIS A 182 20.31 -10.45 -1.05
CA HIS A 182 18.84 -10.48 -1.08
C HIS A 182 18.25 -9.27 -1.83
N ALA A 183 18.85 -8.09 -1.71
CA ALA A 183 18.42 -6.91 -2.47
C ALA A 183 18.62 -7.10 -3.98
N GLU A 184 19.76 -7.66 -4.42
CA GLU A 184 20.02 -8.01 -5.83
C GLU A 184 19.00 -9.03 -6.35
N PHE A 185 18.67 -10.05 -5.54
CA PHE A 185 17.62 -10.99 -5.89
C PHE A 185 16.27 -10.29 -6.08
N LEU A 186 15.87 -9.41 -5.17
CA LEU A 186 14.62 -8.65 -5.28
C LEU A 186 14.58 -7.78 -6.54
N ALA A 187 15.67 -7.10 -6.85
CA ALA A 187 15.80 -6.34 -8.09
C ALA A 187 15.64 -7.24 -9.33
N SER A 188 16.19 -8.46 -9.31
CA SER A 188 16.10 -9.42 -10.43
C SER A 188 14.67 -9.89 -10.71
N ILE A 189 13.78 -9.85 -9.74
CA ILE A 189 12.35 -10.19 -9.88
C ILE A 189 11.45 -8.95 -10.00
N GLY A 190 12.06 -7.75 -10.20
CA GLY A 190 11.34 -6.51 -10.42
C GLY A 190 10.75 -5.86 -9.17
N VAL A 191 11.24 -6.21 -7.98
CA VAL A 191 10.80 -5.59 -6.72
C VAL A 191 11.67 -4.37 -6.43
N PRO A 192 11.10 -3.15 -6.38
CA PRO A 192 11.82 -1.94 -6.01
C PRO A 192 12.34 -2.06 -4.57
N THR A 193 13.67 -1.93 -4.41
CA THR A 193 14.35 -1.99 -3.13
C THR A 193 15.24 -0.76 -3.00
N PHE A 194 14.89 0.19 -2.15
CA PHE A 194 15.58 1.47 -2.01
C PHE A 194 15.31 2.10 -0.64
N ALA A 195 16.27 2.89 -0.16
CA ALA A 195 16.11 3.65 1.07
C ALA A 195 15.08 4.78 0.88
N CYS A 196 14.17 4.91 1.84
CA CYS A 196 13.14 5.95 1.82
C CYS A 196 13.12 6.67 3.17
N THR A 197 13.29 7.97 3.14
CA THR A 197 13.15 8.81 4.33
C THR A 197 11.69 9.10 4.63
N PRO A 198 11.30 9.37 5.88
CA PRO A 198 9.92 9.60 6.28
C PRO A 198 9.22 10.74 5.53
N ASP A 199 9.95 11.78 5.17
CA ASP A 199 9.42 12.93 4.41
C ASP A 199 9.00 12.58 2.98
N LYS A 200 9.63 11.56 2.37
CA LYS A 200 9.30 11.08 1.02
C LYS A 200 8.28 9.96 0.98
N PHE A 201 8.02 9.34 2.12
CA PHE A 201 7.11 8.21 2.19
C PHE A 201 5.66 8.52 1.75
N PRO A 202 5.07 9.69 2.08
CA PRO A 202 3.73 10.05 1.59
C PRO A 202 3.67 10.10 0.05
N ASP A 203 4.69 10.67 -0.60
CA ASP A 203 4.76 10.78 -2.06
C ASP A 203 4.97 9.40 -2.72
N LEU A 204 5.79 8.54 -2.12
CA LEU A 204 5.95 7.15 -2.52
C LEU A 204 4.62 6.41 -2.49
N MET A 205 3.86 6.54 -1.39
CA MET A 205 2.57 5.90 -1.27
C MET A 205 1.54 6.45 -2.26
N ALA A 206 1.56 7.76 -2.53
CA ALA A 206 0.72 8.36 -3.54
C ALA A 206 1.03 7.81 -4.95
N ALA A 207 2.31 7.62 -5.29
CA ALA A 207 2.75 7.01 -6.53
C ALA A 207 2.30 5.54 -6.62
N ALA A 208 2.51 4.74 -5.58
CA ALA A 208 2.12 3.34 -5.52
C ALA A 208 0.59 3.15 -5.64
N LEU A 209 -0.19 3.94 -4.93
CA LEU A 209 -1.65 3.92 -4.99
C LEU A 209 -2.19 4.36 -6.36
N SER A 210 -1.45 5.19 -7.07
CA SER A 210 -1.79 5.64 -8.43
C SER A 210 -1.33 4.67 -9.51
N LYS A 211 -0.69 3.54 -9.16
CA LYS A 211 -0.10 2.56 -10.08
C LYS A 211 0.99 3.18 -10.99
N GLN A 212 1.70 4.17 -10.49
CA GLN A 212 2.89 4.69 -11.17
C GLN A 212 4.03 3.66 -11.10
N ASP A 213 4.92 3.73 -12.05
CA ASP A 213 6.15 2.93 -12.01
C ASP A 213 7.05 3.43 -10.88
N ILE A 214 7.24 2.60 -9.86
CA ILE A 214 8.04 2.96 -8.69
C ILE A 214 9.53 3.08 -9.04
N GLY A 215 10.03 2.31 -10.00
CA GLY A 215 11.41 2.45 -10.49
C GLY A 215 11.66 3.83 -11.09
N MET A 216 10.72 4.34 -11.91
CA MET A 216 10.79 5.71 -12.41
C MET A 216 10.67 6.74 -11.30
N TRP A 217 9.77 6.52 -10.34
CA TRP A 217 9.63 7.42 -9.20
C TRP A 217 10.94 7.51 -8.39
N VAL A 218 11.57 6.38 -8.12
CA VAL A 218 12.86 6.30 -7.40
C VAL A 218 13.94 7.09 -8.14
N SER A 219 14.06 6.91 -9.44
CA SER A 219 15.09 7.61 -10.23
C SER A 219 14.95 9.15 -10.20
N GLN A 220 13.75 9.66 -9.97
CA GLN A 220 13.45 11.09 -9.92
C GLN A 220 13.54 11.68 -8.51
N ASN A 221 13.29 10.90 -7.47
CA ASN A 221 13.08 11.39 -6.10
C ASN A 221 14.14 10.90 -5.11
N VAL A 222 14.80 9.79 -5.40
CA VAL A 222 15.85 9.21 -4.55
C VAL A 222 17.19 9.43 -5.24
N LYS A 223 18.10 10.18 -4.62
CA LYS A 223 19.46 10.35 -5.15
C LYS A 223 20.18 9.01 -5.06
N SER A 224 20.74 8.55 -6.17
CA SER A 224 21.72 7.46 -6.16
C SER A 224 22.97 7.96 -5.46
N GLU A 225 23.27 7.40 -4.29
CA GLU A 225 24.61 7.53 -3.70
C GLU A 225 25.60 6.59 -4.38
#